data_83a14b71683d019b7ef6d3e84977afed
#
_entry.id   83a14b71683d019b7ef6d3e84977afed
#
_cell.length_a   1.000
_cell.length_b   1.000
_cell.length_c   1.000
_cell.angle_alpha   90.00
_cell.angle_beta   90.00
_cell.angle_gamma   90.00
#
_symmetry.space_group_name_H-M   'P 1'
#
loop_
_entity.id
_entity.type
_entity.pdbx_description
1 polymer ?
#
loop_
_entity_poly.entity_id
_entity_poly.type
_entity_poly.pdbx_seq_one_letter_code
_entity_poly.pdbx_strand_id
1 'polypeptide(L)'
;MIQSYKIDSLKMDIKSLSKKTLDFTIKRVAEIMGIFLIIASILLFLALFTYSPEDPNFIFTENTTIKNLLGFKGSYTSDLFFQSIGLISFFISFTVFFTGINLIKNKKFLVIVENIFFAIIY
;
A
#
# COMPACT_ATOMS: atom_id res chain seq x y z
N MET A 1 -38.33 -31.62 -16.49
CA MET A 1 -37.01 -31.98 -17.01
C MET A 1 -36.35 -30.78 -17.73
N ILE A 2 -37.00 -30.18 -18.72
CA ILE A 2 -36.46 -29.03 -19.47
C ILE A 2 -36.33 -27.79 -18.60
N GLN A 3 -37.25 -27.51 -17.66
CA GLN A 3 -37.17 -26.38 -16.72
C GLN A 3 -36.01 -26.50 -15.74
N SER A 4 -35.72 -27.73 -15.25
CA SER A 4 -34.59 -27.96 -14.36
C SER A 4 -33.26 -27.70 -15.04
N TYR A 5 -33.10 -28.19 -16.26
CA TYR A 5 -31.90 -27.93 -17.07
C TYR A 5 -31.70 -26.44 -17.34
N LYS A 6 -32.78 -25.71 -17.64
CA LYS A 6 -32.74 -24.27 -17.91
C LYS A 6 -32.36 -23.48 -16.68
N ILE A 7 -32.84 -23.84 -15.49
CA ILE A 7 -32.50 -23.20 -14.21
C ILE A 7 -31.01 -23.46 -13.88
N ASP A 8 -30.52 -24.67 -14.06
CA ASP A 8 -29.12 -25.00 -13.82
C ASP A 8 -28.17 -24.25 -14.75
N SER A 9 -28.55 -24.12 -16.03
CA SER A 9 -27.84 -23.35 -17.02
C SER A 9 -27.76 -21.85 -16.63
N LEU A 10 -28.89 -21.27 -16.19
CA LEU A 10 -28.93 -19.87 -15.71
C LEU A 10 -28.10 -19.65 -14.45
N LYS A 11 -28.10 -20.60 -13.51
CA LYS A 11 -27.28 -20.52 -12.31
C LYS A 11 -25.78 -20.54 -12.63
N MET A 12 -25.36 -21.37 -13.59
CA MET A 12 -23.98 -21.44 -14.06
C MET A 12 -23.57 -20.13 -14.73
N ASP A 13 -24.42 -19.51 -15.55
CA ASP A 13 -24.14 -18.25 -16.21
C ASP A 13 -24.01 -17.09 -15.20
N ILE A 14 -24.89 -17.02 -14.21
CA ILE A 14 -24.85 -16.03 -13.14
C ILE A 14 -23.57 -16.18 -12.33
N LYS A 15 -23.18 -17.42 -11.99
CA LYS A 15 -21.96 -17.70 -11.26
C LYS A 15 -20.70 -17.28 -12.05
N SER A 16 -20.67 -17.56 -13.34
CA SER A 16 -19.59 -17.17 -14.24
C SER A 16 -19.47 -15.64 -14.35
N LEU A 17 -20.59 -14.93 -14.54
CA LEU A 17 -20.63 -13.47 -14.60
C LEU A 17 -20.20 -12.86 -13.28
N SER A 18 -20.67 -13.38 -12.16
CA SER A 18 -20.29 -12.91 -10.82
C SER A 18 -18.79 -13.05 -10.59
N LYS A 19 -18.20 -14.17 -11.01
CA LYS A 19 -16.75 -14.40 -10.91
C LYS A 19 -15.95 -13.42 -11.77
N LYS A 20 -16.36 -13.17 -13.00
CA LYS A 20 -15.72 -12.19 -13.90
C LYS A 20 -15.78 -10.78 -13.33
N THR A 21 -16.93 -10.37 -12.81
CA THR A 21 -17.12 -9.06 -12.18
C THR A 21 -16.26 -8.91 -10.94
N LEU A 22 -16.18 -9.94 -10.11
CA LEU A 22 -15.35 -9.96 -8.91
C LEU A 22 -13.87 -9.87 -9.26
N ASP A 23 -13.39 -10.64 -10.23
CA ASP A 23 -12.00 -10.62 -10.69
C ASP A 23 -11.63 -9.25 -11.25
N PHE A 24 -12.50 -8.63 -12.04
CA PHE A 24 -12.31 -7.28 -12.56
C PHE A 24 -12.21 -6.25 -11.45
N THR A 25 -13.12 -6.32 -10.45
CA THR A 25 -13.13 -5.40 -9.32
C THR A 25 -11.86 -5.53 -8.48
N ILE A 26 -11.43 -6.76 -8.18
CA ILE A 26 -10.20 -7.03 -7.43
C ILE A 26 -8.99 -6.47 -8.18
N LYS A 27 -8.92 -6.66 -9.50
CA LYS A 27 -7.83 -6.14 -10.33
C LYS A 27 -7.76 -4.60 -10.26
N ARG A 28 -8.90 -3.92 -10.36
CA ARG A 28 -8.97 -2.46 -10.31
C ARG A 28 -8.61 -1.92 -8.93
N VAL A 29 -9.09 -2.57 -7.87
CA VAL A 29 -8.72 -2.20 -6.49
C VAL A 29 -7.22 -2.38 -6.28
N ALA A 30 -6.64 -3.47 -6.75
CA ALA A 30 -5.20 -3.71 -6.66
C ALA A 30 -4.37 -2.63 -7.38
N GLU A 31 -4.80 -2.22 -8.59
CA GLU A 31 -4.14 -1.13 -9.33
C GLU A 31 -4.18 0.19 -8.57
N ILE A 32 -5.34 0.55 -8.03
CA ILE A 32 -5.52 1.78 -7.23
C ILE A 32 -4.66 1.74 -5.97
N MET A 33 -4.65 0.61 -5.26
CA MET A 33 -3.83 0.42 -4.08
C MET A 33 -2.34 0.47 -4.41
N GLY A 34 -1.93 -0.11 -5.53
CA GLY A 34 -0.55 -0.05 -6.01
C GLY A 34 -0.10 1.38 -6.28
N ILE A 35 -0.91 2.17 -6.96
CA ILE A 35 -0.63 3.59 -7.22
C ILE A 35 -0.53 4.36 -5.90
N PHE A 36 -1.44 4.12 -4.98
CA PHE A 36 -1.42 4.75 -3.66
C PHE A 36 -0.13 4.44 -2.90
N LEU A 37 0.31 3.18 -2.91
CA LEU A 37 1.55 2.75 -2.26
C LEU A 37 2.78 3.40 -2.90
N ILE A 38 2.81 3.53 -4.22
CA ILE A 38 3.92 4.20 -4.92
C ILE A 38 4.00 5.67 -4.49
N ILE A 39 2.89 6.38 -4.49
CA ILE A 39 2.85 7.78 -4.06
C ILE A 39 3.28 7.90 -2.60
N ALA A 40 2.75 7.07 -1.72
CA ALA A 40 3.10 7.06 -0.30
C ALA A 40 4.59 6.78 -0.08
N SER A 41 5.18 5.85 -0.84
CA SER A 41 6.60 5.53 -0.73
C SER A 41 7.50 6.68 -1.19
N ILE A 42 7.12 7.36 -2.25
CA ILE A 42 7.85 8.54 -2.74
C ILE A 42 7.81 9.66 -1.69
N LEU A 43 6.64 9.92 -1.12
CA LEU A 43 6.49 10.92 -0.06
C LEU A 43 7.32 10.54 1.18
N LEU A 44 7.29 9.28 1.58
CA LEU A 44 8.09 8.80 2.70
C LEU A 44 9.59 8.93 2.42
N PHE A 45 10.03 8.57 1.21
CA PHE A 45 11.42 8.71 0.81
C PHE A 45 11.88 10.17 0.87
N LEU A 46 11.08 11.10 0.34
CA LEU A 46 11.38 12.53 0.38
C LEU A 46 11.43 13.04 1.82
N ALA A 47 10.51 12.61 2.67
CA ALA A 47 10.50 12.98 4.07
C ALA A 47 11.77 12.52 4.79
N LEU A 48 12.20 11.27 4.55
CA LEU A 48 13.42 10.72 5.13
C LEU A 48 14.68 11.37 4.57
N PHE A 49 14.71 11.62 3.26
CA PHE A 49 15.86 12.23 2.60
C PHE A 49 16.09 13.68 3.05
N THR A 50 15.01 14.41 3.31
CA THR A 50 15.05 15.81 3.75
C THR A 50 14.92 15.95 5.27
N TYR A 51 15.14 14.87 6.01
CA TYR A 51 15.14 14.88 7.46
C TYR A 51 16.18 15.85 8.02
N SER A 52 15.76 16.67 8.99
CA SER A 52 16.66 17.53 9.75
C SER A 52 16.36 17.38 11.24
N PRO A 53 17.39 17.13 12.07
CA PRO A 53 17.21 17.03 13.53
C PRO A 53 16.67 18.32 14.17
N GLU A 54 16.85 19.45 13.50
CA GLU A 54 16.40 20.76 13.96
C GLU A 54 14.92 21.03 13.69
N ASP A 55 14.29 20.21 12.82
CA ASP A 55 12.87 20.34 12.51
C ASP A 55 12.01 19.98 13.72
N PRO A 56 10.82 20.61 13.88
CA PRO A 56 9.92 20.28 14.98
C PRO A 56 9.46 18.83 14.88
N ASN A 57 9.37 18.16 16.02
CA ASN A 57 8.95 16.76 16.14
C ASN A 57 7.92 16.61 17.27
N PHE A 58 7.52 15.39 17.58
CA PHE A 58 6.57 15.12 18.66
C PHE A 58 7.03 15.61 20.04
N ILE A 59 8.34 15.68 20.25
CA ILE A 59 8.92 16.05 21.54
C ILE A 59 9.20 17.56 21.58
N PHE A 60 9.68 18.13 20.48
CA PHE A 60 10.05 19.54 20.36
C PHE A 60 9.21 20.23 19.28
N THR A 61 8.20 20.98 19.73
CA THR A 61 7.27 21.72 18.85
C THR A 61 7.65 23.21 18.75
N GLU A 62 8.92 23.51 18.63
CA GLU A 62 9.37 24.90 18.51
C GLU A 62 9.07 25.48 17.12
N ASN A 63 8.74 26.77 17.08
CA ASN A 63 8.45 27.53 15.86
C ASN A 63 9.74 27.85 15.08
N THR A 64 10.38 26.83 14.54
CA THR A 64 11.52 26.97 13.65
C THR A 64 11.12 26.80 12.19
N THR A 65 11.92 27.35 11.27
CA THR A 65 11.74 27.13 9.84
C THR A 65 11.93 25.64 9.54
N ILE A 66 10.90 25.01 8.94
CA ILE A 66 10.91 23.58 8.63
C ILE A 66 11.74 23.35 7.38
N LYS A 67 12.81 22.54 7.48
CA LYS A 67 13.70 22.20 6.36
C LYS A 67 13.20 21.01 5.54
N ASN A 68 12.29 20.19 6.10
CA ASN A 68 11.73 19.05 5.41
C ASN A 68 10.83 19.50 4.24
N LEU A 69 11.02 18.90 3.05
CA LEU A 69 10.26 19.25 1.85
C LEU A 69 8.75 19.05 2.00
N LEU A 70 8.32 18.08 2.80
CA LEU A 70 6.90 17.81 3.07
C LEU A 70 6.34 18.66 4.23
N GLY A 71 7.15 19.59 4.76
CA GLY A 71 6.75 20.44 5.85
C GLY A 71 6.62 19.71 7.18
N PHE A 72 5.70 20.15 8.00
CA PHE A 72 5.49 19.67 9.36
C PHE A 72 5.19 18.16 9.42
N LYS A 73 4.30 17.67 8.53
CA LYS A 73 3.95 16.25 8.46
C LYS A 73 5.16 15.38 8.09
N GLY A 74 5.97 15.85 7.14
CA GLY A 74 7.19 15.15 6.75
C GLY A 74 8.21 15.11 7.86
N SER A 75 8.38 16.20 8.60
CA SER A 75 9.31 16.26 9.73
C SER A 75 8.91 15.29 10.85
N TYR A 76 7.65 15.24 11.23
CA TYR A 76 7.15 14.26 12.20
C TYR A 76 7.34 12.83 11.76
N THR A 77 6.95 12.53 10.52
CA THR A 77 7.03 11.16 9.98
C THR A 77 8.48 10.69 9.92
N SER A 78 9.38 11.50 9.38
CA SER A 78 10.80 11.15 9.28
C SER A 78 11.45 10.98 10.65
N ASP A 79 11.15 11.86 11.58
CA ASP A 79 11.68 11.78 12.94
C ASP A 79 11.22 10.49 13.64
N LEU A 80 9.94 10.17 13.53
CA LEU A 80 9.38 8.93 14.07
C LEU A 80 10.09 7.70 13.52
N PHE A 81 10.28 7.64 12.19
CA PHE A 81 10.96 6.52 11.56
C PHE A 81 12.43 6.44 11.96
N PHE A 82 13.16 7.55 11.98
CA PHE A 82 14.57 7.57 12.39
C PHE A 82 14.76 7.19 13.85
N GLN A 83 13.90 7.64 14.73
CA GLN A 83 13.98 7.27 16.14
C GLN A 83 13.62 5.80 16.40
N SER A 84 12.68 5.26 15.61
CA SER A 84 12.22 3.87 15.78
C SER A 84 13.20 2.85 15.23
N ILE A 85 13.68 3.04 14.01
CA ILE A 85 14.45 2.05 13.28
C ILE A 85 15.69 2.60 12.55
N GLY A 86 15.94 3.90 12.63
CA GLY A 86 17.12 4.54 12.06
C GLY A 86 17.16 4.47 10.53
N LEU A 87 18.36 4.25 9.98
CA LEU A 87 18.59 4.22 8.53
C LEU A 87 17.84 3.10 7.79
N ILE A 88 17.39 2.07 8.50
CA ILE A 88 16.60 0.98 7.93
C ILE A 88 15.27 1.49 7.37
N SER A 89 14.79 2.66 7.83
CA SER A 89 13.58 3.30 7.31
C SER A 89 13.60 3.52 5.80
N PHE A 90 14.77 3.78 5.21
CA PHE A 90 14.92 3.89 3.76
C PHE A 90 14.55 2.59 3.03
N PHE A 91 14.92 1.45 3.60
CA PHE A 91 14.55 0.13 3.05
C PHE A 91 13.04 -0.09 3.06
N ILE A 92 12.34 0.41 4.07
CA ILE A 92 10.86 0.36 4.11
C ILE A 92 10.28 1.14 2.94
N SER A 93 10.77 2.35 2.68
CA SER A 93 10.33 3.15 1.54
C SER A 93 10.52 2.40 0.21
N PHE A 94 11.69 1.81 -0.02
CA PHE A 94 11.95 1.00 -1.21
C PHE A 94 11.04 -0.23 -1.29
N THR A 95 10.85 -0.93 -0.19
CA THR A 95 9.98 -2.12 -0.14
C THR A 95 8.54 -1.76 -0.50
N VAL A 96 8.02 -0.67 0.05
CA VAL A 96 6.66 -0.19 -0.25
C VAL A 96 6.55 0.21 -1.72
N PHE A 97 7.56 0.86 -2.27
CA PHE A 97 7.60 1.23 -3.70
C PHE A 97 7.53 0.02 -4.62
N PHE A 98 8.38 -0.96 -4.40
CA PHE A 98 8.37 -2.20 -5.20
C PHE A 98 7.10 -3.00 -5.02
N THR A 99 6.55 -3.04 -3.81
CA THR A 99 5.26 -3.66 -3.55
C THR A 99 4.15 -2.99 -4.37
N GLY A 100 4.13 -1.66 -4.43
CA GLY A 100 3.18 -0.92 -5.25
C GLY A 100 3.28 -1.26 -6.74
N ILE A 101 4.51 -1.33 -7.27
CA ILE A 101 4.74 -1.74 -8.67
C ILE A 101 4.24 -3.16 -8.93
N ASN A 102 4.54 -4.08 -8.02
CA ASN A 102 4.13 -5.48 -8.16
C ASN A 102 2.61 -5.65 -8.11
N LEU A 103 1.92 -4.88 -7.28
CA LEU A 103 0.45 -4.87 -7.22
C LEU A 103 -0.17 -4.45 -8.55
N ILE A 104 0.44 -3.50 -9.25
CA ILE A 104 -0.04 -3.05 -10.55
C ILE A 104 0.21 -4.11 -11.63
N LYS A 105 1.38 -4.75 -11.61
CA LYS A 105 1.83 -5.66 -12.67
C LYS A 105 1.33 -7.09 -12.51
N ASN A 106 1.11 -7.59 -11.28
CA ASN A 106 1.00 -9.03 -11.05
C ASN A 106 -0.03 -9.40 -9.99
N LYS A 107 -1.13 -10.05 -10.43
CA LYS A 107 -2.19 -10.57 -9.54
C LYS A 107 -1.70 -11.65 -8.57
N LYS A 108 -0.69 -12.44 -8.96
CA LYS A 108 -0.13 -13.52 -8.13
C LYS A 108 0.57 -12.99 -6.90
N PHE A 109 1.05 -11.78 -6.96
CA PHE A 109 1.72 -11.12 -5.84
C PHE A 109 0.78 -10.85 -4.66
N LEU A 110 -0.47 -10.49 -4.94
CA LEU A 110 -1.50 -10.33 -3.92
C LEU A 110 -1.70 -11.60 -3.09
N VAL A 111 -1.71 -12.76 -3.74
CA VAL A 111 -1.84 -14.07 -3.08
C VAL A 111 -0.61 -14.34 -2.19
N ILE A 112 0.58 -14.01 -2.65
CA ILE A 112 1.82 -14.20 -1.88
C ILE A 112 1.82 -13.29 -0.64
N VAL A 113 1.48 -12.02 -0.79
CA VAL A 113 1.38 -11.06 0.32
C VAL A 113 0.33 -11.50 1.33
N GLU A 114 -0.82 -11.95 0.85
CA GLU A 114 -1.89 -12.47 1.68
C GLU A 114 -1.44 -13.69 2.48
N ASN A 115 -0.74 -14.62 1.83
CA ASN A 115 -0.18 -15.80 2.49
C ASN A 115 0.87 -15.46 3.54
N ILE A 116 1.76 -14.51 3.25
CA ILE A 116 2.76 -14.02 4.21
C ILE A 116 2.07 -13.36 5.40
N PHE A 117 1.06 -12.53 5.15
CA PHE A 117 0.30 -11.86 6.19
C PHE A 117 -0.39 -12.86 7.12
N PHE A 118 -1.02 -13.89 6.56
CA PHE A 118 -1.64 -14.96 7.34
C PHE A 118 -0.59 -15.79 8.12
N ALA A 119 0.57 -16.03 7.54
CA ALA A 119 1.65 -16.74 8.21
C ALA A 119 2.19 -15.97 9.43
N ILE A 120 2.21 -14.64 9.37
CA ILE A 120 2.65 -13.79 10.49
C ILE A 120 1.60 -13.76 11.60
N ILE A 121 0.30 -13.73 11.23
CA ILE A 121 -0.80 -13.69 12.20
C ILE A 121 -1.00 -15.05 12.89
N TYR A 122 -0.82 -16.13 12.16
CA TYR A 122 -0.92 -17.50 12.67
C TYR A 122 0.45 -18.08 12.98
#